data_bef1d1cb06752f326f1a44a08eae2f78
#
_entry.id   bef1d1cb06752f326f1a44a08eae2f78
#
_cell.length_a   1.000
_cell.length_b   1.000
_cell.length_c   1.000
_cell.angle_alpha   90.00
_cell.angle_beta   90.00
_cell.angle_gamma   90.00
#
_symmetry.space_group_name_H-M   'P 1'
#
loop_
_entity.id
_entity.type
_entity.pdbx_description
1 polymer ?
#
loop_
_entity_poly.entity_id
_entity_poly.type
_entity_poly.pdbx_seq_one_letter_code
_entity_poly.pdbx_strand_id
1 'polypeptide(L)'
;MQYKKNCFQHKLKLFLIILTCLFNFPAYAAGSSSDSKTSITKSTYYYDAMNLIKNKSFVSAIKSLKKAEMNSKKDPDIYNYLGFANRKLGNLDKASYNYKRALEISPKHKGALEYQGEMYLTLGKLEKAEENLKKLESICFLGCEEEKILKESIAKYKAGQKSSY
;
A
#
# COMPACT_ATOMS: atom_id res chain seq x y z
N MET A 1 58.19 -47.29 0.82
CA MET A 1 58.22 -45.80 0.73
C MET A 1 57.55 -45.24 -0.52
N GLN A 2 57.00 -46.07 -1.41
CA GLN A 2 56.41 -45.70 -2.72
C GLN A 2 54.90 -45.37 -2.63
N TYR A 3 54.19 -45.94 -1.65
CA TYR A 3 52.74 -45.83 -1.54
C TYR A 3 52.24 -44.42 -1.12
N LYS A 4 53.00 -43.65 -0.34
CA LYS A 4 52.64 -42.28 0.11
C LYS A 4 52.77 -41.24 -1.00
N LYS A 5 53.64 -41.45 -2.02
CA LYS A 5 53.78 -40.48 -3.13
C LYS A 5 52.61 -40.50 -4.11
N ASN A 6 51.99 -41.66 -4.35
CA ASN A 6 50.88 -41.79 -5.28
C ASN A 6 49.57 -41.16 -4.73
N CYS A 7 49.34 -41.24 -3.41
CA CYS A 7 48.15 -40.67 -2.80
C CYS A 7 48.17 -39.13 -2.80
N PHE A 8 49.35 -38.53 -2.69
CA PHE A 8 49.51 -37.07 -2.74
C PHE A 8 49.33 -36.52 -4.16
N GLN A 9 49.82 -37.22 -5.16
CA GLN A 9 49.65 -36.85 -6.58
C GLN A 9 48.20 -36.97 -7.03
N HIS A 10 47.44 -37.95 -6.55
CA HIS A 10 46.01 -38.07 -6.86
C HIS A 10 45.17 -36.94 -6.23
N LYS A 11 45.46 -36.54 -5.00
CA LYS A 11 44.79 -35.43 -4.33
C LYS A 11 45.13 -34.11 -5.00
N LEU A 12 46.35 -33.89 -5.47
CA LEU A 12 46.75 -32.68 -6.18
C LEU A 12 46.07 -32.57 -7.55
N LYS A 13 45.96 -33.69 -8.29
CA LYS A 13 45.25 -33.72 -9.58
C LYS A 13 43.74 -33.47 -9.42
N LEU A 14 43.10 -34.00 -8.36
CA LEU A 14 41.70 -33.77 -8.06
C LEU A 14 41.43 -32.30 -7.70
N PHE A 15 42.34 -31.67 -6.97
CA PHE A 15 42.22 -30.27 -6.59
C PHE A 15 42.36 -29.31 -7.80
N LEU A 16 43.25 -29.65 -8.75
CA LEU A 16 43.42 -28.90 -10.00
C LEU A 16 42.19 -29.02 -10.93
N ILE A 17 41.55 -30.19 -10.96
CA ILE A 17 40.32 -30.37 -11.78
C ILE A 17 39.15 -29.58 -11.20
N ILE A 18 39.04 -29.47 -9.87
CA ILE A 18 37.99 -28.68 -9.22
C ILE A 18 38.22 -27.19 -9.44
N LEU A 19 39.47 -26.71 -9.50
CA LEU A 19 39.80 -25.31 -9.70
C LEU A 19 39.54 -24.85 -11.15
N THR A 20 39.63 -25.75 -12.15
CA THR A 20 39.33 -25.44 -13.56
C THR A 20 37.82 -25.41 -13.88
N CYS A 21 36.98 -26.11 -13.08
CA CYS A 21 35.53 -26.07 -13.25
C CYS A 21 34.85 -24.79 -12.73
N LEU A 22 35.57 -23.96 -11.96
CA LEU A 22 35.03 -22.75 -11.39
C LEU A 22 35.10 -21.52 -12.33
N PHE A 23 35.72 -21.64 -13.52
CA PHE A 23 35.91 -20.52 -14.45
C PHE A 23 35.12 -20.59 -15.77
N ASN A 24 34.24 -21.61 -15.93
CA ASN A 24 33.36 -21.67 -17.10
C ASN A 24 31.90 -21.49 -16.68
N PHE A 25 31.57 -20.39 -16.01
CA PHE A 25 30.19 -19.89 -16.07
C PHE A 25 30.06 -19.11 -17.38
N PRO A 26 29.19 -19.51 -18.31
CA PRO A 26 28.75 -18.60 -19.33
C PRO A 26 28.13 -17.42 -18.59
N ALA A 27 28.60 -16.22 -18.92
CA ALA A 27 27.93 -14.99 -18.52
C ALA A 27 26.51 -15.06 -19.10
N TYR A 28 25.57 -15.60 -18.34
CA TYR A 28 24.17 -15.30 -18.51
C TYR A 28 24.11 -13.79 -18.27
N ALA A 29 24.01 -13.06 -19.36
CA ALA A 29 23.51 -11.71 -19.29
C ALA A 29 22.15 -11.83 -18.62
N ALA A 30 22.14 -11.63 -17.30
CA ALA A 30 20.95 -11.32 -16.58
C ALA A 30 20.41 -10.06 -17.27
N GLY A 31 19.46 -10.28 -18.17
CA GLY A 31 18.60 -9.22 -18.63
C GLY A 31 18.06 -8.59 -17.36
N SER A 32 18.60 -7.44 -17.00
CA SER A 32 18.01 -6.54 -16.04
C SER A 32 16.66 -6.18 -16.62
N SER A 33 15.64 -7.02 -16.38
CA SER A 33 14.31 -6.52 -16.29
C SER A 33 14.36 -5.57 -15.10
N SER A 34 14.67 -4.32 -15.41
CA SER A 34 14.31 -3.22 -14.55
C SER A 34 12.78 -3.31 -14.43
N ASP A 35 12.30 -4.09 -13.47
CA ASP A 35 11.09 -3.76 -12.76
C ASP A 35 11.37 -2.37 -12.18
N SER A 36 11.24 -1.39 -13.05
CA SER A 36 11.08 -0.02 -12.61
C SER A 36 9.77 -0.05 -11.82
N LYS A 37 9.87 -0.32 -10.52
CA LYS A 37 8.93 0.24 -9.56
C LYS A 37 8.94 1.71 -9.90
N THR A 38 8.01 2.10 -10.74
CA THR A 38 7.77 3.50 -11.04
C THR A 38 7.38 4.09 -9.69
N SER A 39 8.35 4.61 -8.98
CA SER A 39 8.13 5.43 -7.80
C SER A 39 7.28 6.59 -8.33
N ILE A 40 5.96 6.48 -8.15
CA ILE A 40 5.04 7.56 -8.54
C ILE A 40 5.42 8.74 -7.67
N THR A 41 6.25 9.63 -8.22
CA THR A 41 6.60 10.87 -7.53
C THR A 41 5.32 11.68 -7.41
N LYS A 42 4.86 11.86 -6.18
CA LYS A 42 3.67 12.66 -5.90
C LYS A 42 3.86 14.07 -6.44
N SER A 43 2.85 14.59 -7.11
CA SER A 43 2.90 15.95 -7.65
C SER A 43 2.87 17.00 -6.54
N THR A 44 3.37 18.20 -6.80
CA THR A 44 3.28 19.35 -5.88
C THR A 44 1.84 19.58 -5.42
N TYR A 45 0.87 19.43 -6.31
CA TYR A 45 -0.56 19.56 -5.98
C TYR A 45 -1.06 18.54 -4.94
N TYR A 46 -0.46 17.34 -4.89
CA TYR A 46 -0.76 16.37 -3.85
C TYR A 46 -0.31 16.89 -2.48
N TYR A 47 0.91 17.37 -2.36
CA TYR A 47 1.44 17.90 -1.08
C TYR A 47 0.69 19.15 -0.64
N ASP A 48 0.33 20.04 -1.56
CA ASP A 48 -0.53 21.19 -1.29
C ASP A 48 -1.87 20.76 -0.71
N ALA A 49 -2.48 19.72 -1.29
CA ALA A 49 -3.73 19.18 -0.80
C ALA A 49 -3.61 18.61 0.60
N MET A 50 -2.50 17.92 0.92
CA MET A 50 -2.28 17.40 2.28
C MET A 50 -2.19 18.53 3.31
N ASN A 51 -1.51 19.63 2.99
CA ASN A 51 -1.46 20.82 3.83
C ASN A 51 -2.86 21.45 4.01
N LEU A 52 -3.64 21.53 2.94
CA LEU A 52 -5.00 22.05 2.98
C LEU A 52 -5.95 21.15 3.82
N ILE A 53 -5.79 19.83 3.74
CA ILE A 53 -6.52 18.88 4.59
C ILE A 53 -6.18 19.09 6.06
N LYS A 54 -4.89 19.19 6.39
CA LYS A 54 -4.42 19.47 7.74
C LYS A 54 -5.05 20.75 8.31
N ASN A 55 -5.21 21.76 7.47
CA ASN A 55 -5.83 23.04 7.81
C ASN A 55 -7.36 23.03 7.67
N LYS A 56 -7.99 21.85 7.49
CA LYS A 56 -9.44 21.67 7.30
C LYS A 56 -10.03 22.46 6.12
N SER A 57 -9.22 22.90 5.17
CA SER A 57 -9.62 23.62 3.96
C SER A 57 -10.04 22.65 2.86
N PHE A 58 -11.08 21.84 3.12
CA PHE A 58 -11.44 20.69 2.28
C PHE A 58 -11.85 21.06 0.85
N VAL A 59 -12.52 22.19 0.63
CA VAL A 59 -12.88 22.66 -0.71
C VAL A 59 -11.64 22.94 -1.56
N SER A 60 -10.65 23.62 -0.97
CA SER A 60 -9.38 23.91 -1.65
C SER A 60 -8.55 22.62 -1.85
N ALA A 61 -8.57 21.72 -0.87
CA ALA A 61 -7.90 20.41 -0.99
C ALA A 61 -8.44 19.61 -2.18
N ILE A 62 -9.76 19.58 -2.38
CA ILE A 62 -10.38 18.91 -3.53
C ILE A 62 -9.88 19.51 -4.86
N LYS A 63 -9.74 20.85 -4.94
CA LYS A 63 -9.22 21.51 -6.16
C LYS A 63 -7.78 21.08 -6.46
N SER A 64 -6.92 21.05 -5.45
CA SER A 64 -5.52 20.59 -5.59
C SER A 64 -5.43 19.11 -5.91
N LEU A 65 -6.24 18.24 -5.26
CA LEU A 65 -6.28 16.81 -5.55
C LEU A 65 -6.74 16.53 -6.99
N LYS A 66 -7.69 17.28 -7.51
CA LYS A 66 -8.10 17.15 -8.92
C LYS A 66 -7.00 17.52 -9.90
N LYS A 67 -6.17 18.51 -9.58
CA LYS A 67 -4.97 18.81 -10.37
C LYS A 67 -3.93 17.68 -10.27
N ALA A 68 -3.76 17.10 -9.08
CA ALA A 68 -2.90 15.93 -8.89
C ALA A 68 -3.40 14.71 -9.69
N GLU A 69 -4.72 14.48 -9.74
CA GLU A 69 -5.37 13.42 -10.50
C GLU A 69 -5.06 13.52 -12.01
N MET A 70 -5.03 14.74 -12.58
CA MET A 70 -4.69 14.93 -13.99
C MET A 70 -3.29 14.39 -14.33
N ASN A 71 -2.36 14.47 -13.39
CA ASN A 71 -0.99 13.99 -13.55
C ASN A 71 -0.83 12.51 -13.19
N SER A 72 -1.72 11.95 -12.39
CA SER A 72 -1.57 10.59 -11.85
C SER A 72 -2.91 9.92 -11.60
N LYS A 73 -3.60 9.53 -12.69
CA LYS A 73 -4.94 8.90 -12.66
C LYS A 73 -4.98 7.50 -11.98
N LYS A 74 -3.84 6.90 -11.71
CA LYS A 74 -3.74 5.56 -11.07
C LYS A 74 -3.14 5.63 -9.66
N ASP A 75 -3.12 6.80 -9.04
CA ASP A 75 -2.66 6.94 -7.67
C ASP A 75 -3.84 6.77 -6.70
N PRO A 76 -3.91 5.67 -5.92
CA PRO A 76 -5.03 5.41 -5.02
C PRO A 76 -5.12 6.43 -3.87
N ASP A 77 -4.00 7.02 -3.44
CA ASP A 77 -3.99 8.03 -2.38
C ASP A 77 -4.79 9.27 -2.78
N ILE A 78 -4.69 9.69 -4.05
CA ILE A 78 -5.44 10.86 -4.54
C ILE A 78 -6.94 10.62 -4.37
N TYR A 79 -7.44 9.46 -4.77
CA TYR A 79 -8.86 9.13 -4.62
C TYR A 79 -9.24 8.93 -3.16
N ASN A 80 -8.37 8.34 -2.34
CA ASN A 80 -8.60 8.24 -0.91
C ASN A 80 -8.82 9.61 -0.27
N TYR A 81 -7.95 10.58 -0.56
CA TYR A 81 -8.08 11.93 0.00
C TYR A 81 -9.19 12.77 -0.65
N LEU A 82 -9.54 12.53 -1.92
CA LEU A 82 -10.77 13.08 -2.50
C LEU A 82 -12.01 12.56 -1.78
N GLY A 83 -12.02 11.27 -1.44
CA GLY A 83 -13.06 10.65 -0.62
C GLY A 83 -13.15 11.29 0.76
N PHE A 84 -12.02 11.40 1.44
CA PHE A 84 -11.93 12.01 2.77
C PHE A 84 -12.43 13.45 2.77
N ALA A 85 -11.95 14.31 1.88
CA ALA A 85 -12.35 15.70 1.83
C ALA A 85 -13.86 15.88 1.49
N ASN A 86 -14.40 15.05 0.58
CA ASN A 86 -15.82 15.05 0.28
C ASN A 86 -16.66 14.60 1.48
N ARG A 87 -16.22 13.55 2.22
CA ARG A 87 -16.89 13.10 3.43
C ARG A 87 -16.94 14.21 4.50
N LYS A 88 -15.82 14.91 4.72
CA LYS A 88 -15.77 16.04 5.66
C LYS A 88 -16.69 17.22 5.29
N LEU A 89 -17.05 17.33 4.01
CA LEU A 89 -18.03 18.30 3.52
C LEU A 89 -19.47 17.74 3.48
N GLY A 90 -19.72 16.52 3.93
CA GLY A 90 -21.03 15.88 3.89
C GLY A 90 -21.43 15.34 2.50
N ASN A 91 -20.55 15.41 1.50
CA ASN A 91 -20.79 14.93 0.14
C ASN A 91 -20.58 13.40 0.06
N LEU A 92 -21.44 12.62 0.73
CA LEU A 92 -21.23 11.19 0.94
C LEU A 92 -21.23 10.35 -0.35
N ASP A 93 -22.01 10.73 -1.36
CA ASP A 93 -22.02 10.06 -2.67
C ASP A 93 -20.68 10.21 -3.38
N LYS A 94 -20.11 11.42 -3.38
CA LYS A 94 -18.78 11.68 -3.95
C LYS A 94 -17.68 10.98 -3.14
N ALA A 95 -17.83 10.94 -1.83
CA ALA A 95 -16.90 10.22 -0.96
C ALA A 95 -16.90 8.71 -1.30
N SER A 96 -18.10 8.12 -1.38
CA SER A 96 -18.28 6.70 -1.73
C SER A 96 -17.66 6.36 -3.09
N TYR A 97 -17.92 7.18 -4.11
CA TYR A 97 -17.32 7.01 -5.44
C TYR A 97 -15.78 7.01 -5.36
N ASN A 98 -15.20 7.98 -4.66
CA ASN A 98 -13.76 8.13 -4.60
C ASN A 98 -13.09 6.99 -3.80
N TYR A 99 -13.64 6.57 -2.65
CA TYR A 99 -13.12 5.41 -1.92
C TYR A 99 -13.21 4.12 -2.75
N LYS A 100 -14.33 3.90 -3.45
CA LYS A 100 -14.46 2.78 -4.38
C LYS A 100 -13.34 2.82 -5.42
N ARG A 101 -13.08 4.00 -6.02
CA ARG A 101 -12.03 4.18 -7.01
C ARG A 101 -10.64 3.91 -6.45
N ALA A 102 -10.35 4.35 -5.23
CA ALA A 102 -9.09 4.03 -4.54
C ALA A 102 -8.90 2.51 -4.38
N LEU A 103 -9.96 1.81 -3.98
CA LEU A 103 -9.94 0.36 -3.75
C LEU A 103 -9.95 -0.46 -5.06
N GLU A 104 -10.48 0.05 -6.15
CA GLU A 104 -10.33 -0.55 -7.49
C GLU A 104 -8.88 -0.51 -7.96
N ILE A 105 -8.15 0.57 -7.67
CA ILE A 105 -6.73 0.72 -8.03
C ILE A 105 -5.86 -0.11 -7.08
N SER A 106 -6.14 -0.04 -5.80
CA SER A 106 -5.41 -0.77 -4.75
C SER A 106 -6.38 -1.41 -3.75
N PRO A 107 -6.77 -2.69 -3.96
CA PRO A 107 -7.73 -3.38 -3.08
C PRO A 107 -7.29 -3.50 -1.62
N LYS A 108 -5.99 -3.36 -1.36
CA LYS A 108 -5.38 -3.41 -0.02
C LYS A 108 -5.02 -2.04 0.55
N HIS A 109 -5.57 -0.96 0.00
CA HIS A 109 -5.31 0.40 0.47
C HIS A 109 -5.92 0.63 1.84
N LYS A 110 -5.10 0.56 2.88
CA LYS A 110 -5.55 0.59 4.29
C LYS A 110 -6.38 1.83 4.63
N GLY A 111 -5.88 3.03 4.31
CA GLY A 111 -6.60 4.27 4.58
C GLY A 111 -7.95 4.37 3.85
N ALA A 112 -8.08 3.81 2.63
CA ALA A 112 -9.36 3.80 1.93
C ALA A 112 -10.36 2.83 2.56
N LEU A 113 -9.90 1.67 3.06
CA LEU A 113 -10.74 0.73 3.80
C LEU A 113 -11.22 1.33 5.12
N GLU A 114 -10.33 1.98 5.87
CA GLU A 114 -10.66 2.65 7.13
C GLU A 114 -11.67 3.78 6.90
N TYR A 115 -11.35 4.76 6.03
CA TYR A 115 -12.22 5.92 5.79
C TYR A 115 -13.56 5.56 5.17
N GLN A 116 -13.60 4.55 4.30
CA GLN A 116 -14.85 4.03 3.76
C GLN A 116 -15.67 3.32 4.85
N GLY A 117 -15.01 2.58 5.75
CA GLY A 117 -15.65 1.95 6.90
C GLY A 117 -16.33 2.99 7.80
N GLU A 118 -15.64 4.07 8.14
CA GLU A 118 -16.19 5.17 8.91
C GLU A 118 -17.37 5.88 8.19
N MET A 119 -17.26 6.04 6.89
CA MET A 119 -18.38 6.55 6.09
C MET A 119 -19.59 5.61 6.18
N TYR A 120 -19.40 4.31 6.16
CA TYR A 120 -20.49 3.35 6.32
C TYR A 120 -21.15 3.44 7.69
N LEU A 121 -20.40 3.67 8.76
CA LEU A 121 -20.98 3.93 10.09
C LEU A 121 -21.84 5.22 10.09
N THR A 122 -21.38 6.28 9.43
CA THR A 122 -22.15 7.51 9.25
C THR A 122 -23.47 7.26 8.52
N LEU A 123 -23.49 6.30 7.58
CA LEU A 123 -24.67 5.90 6.80
C LEU A 123 -25.52 4.81 7.49
N GLY A 124 -25.21 4.40 8.71
CA GLY A 124 -25.91 3.33 9.41
C GLY A 124 -25.67 1.93 8.84
N LYS A 125 -24.62 1.74 8.04
CA LYS A 125 -24.31 0.49 7.33
C LYS A 125 -23.22 -0.27 8.08
N LEU A 126 -23.54 -0.73 9.31
CA LEU A 126 -22.57 -1.38 10.20
C LEU A 126 -21.91 -2.59 9.55
N GLU A 127 -22.67 -3.47 8.89
CA GLU A 127 -22.14 -4.69 8.28
C GLU A 127 -21.04 -4.40 7.26
N LYS A 128 -21.21 -3.32 6.46
CA LYS A 128 -20.19 -2.90 5.48
C LYS A 128 -18.93 -2.36 6.14
N ALA A 129 -19.08 -1.69 7.28
CA ALA A 129 -17.91 -1.25 8.05
C ALA A 129 -17.14 -2.45 8.61
N GLU A 130 -17.85 -3.47 9.12
CA GLU A 130 -17.26 -4.72 9.61
C GLU A 130 -16.57 -5.53 8.48
N GLU A 131 -17.14 -5.55 7.27
CA GLU A 131 -16.49 -6.15 6.10
C GLU A 131 -15.14 -5.48 5.79
N ASN A 132 -15.06 -4.14 5.88
CA ASN A 132 -13.81 -3.42 5.69
C ASN A 132 -12.83 -3.69 6.83
N LEU A 133 -13.29 -3.77 8.07
CA LEU A 133 -12.45 -4.16 9.21
C LEU A 133 -11.85 -5.55 9.00
N LYS A 134 -12.66 -6.54 8.60
CA LYS A 134 -12.18 -7.90 8.30
C LYS A 134 -11.10 -7.92 7.21
N LYS A 135 -11.22 -7.06 6.19
CA LYS A 135 -10.17 -6.89 5.17
C LYS A 135 -8.90 -6.31 5.79
N LEU A 136 -9.01 -5.28 6.63
CA LEU A 136 -7.86 -4.70 7.33
C LEU A 136 -7.17 -5.72 8.22
N GLU A 137 -7.90 -6.51 9.00
CA GLU A 137 -7.36 -7.60 9.82
C GLU A 137 -6.57 -8.62 8.97
N SER A 138 -7.06 -8.94 7.76
CA SER A 138 -6.35 -9.83 6.84
C SER A 138 -5.07 -9.24 6.23
N ILE A 139 -4.99 -7.92 6.15
CA ILE A 139 -3.84 -7.18 5.57
C ILE A 139 -2.80 -6.87 6.66
N CYS A 140 -3.26 -6.61 7.87
CA CYS A 140 -2.47 -6.10 9.00
C CYS A 140 -2.17 -7.23 10.00
N PHE A 141 -1.41 -8.23 9.58
CA PHE A 141 -1.12 -9.43 10.39
C PHE A 141 -0.61 -9.15 11.82
N LEU A 142 0.14 -8.05 12.00
CA LEU A 142 0.65 -7.61 13.31
C LEU A 142 -0.13 -6.39 13.86
N GLY A 143 -1.29 -6.09 13.28
CA GLY A 143 -2.05 -4.88 13.55
C GLY A 143 -1.52 -3.67 12.76
N CYS A 144 -2.39 -2.71 12.51
CA CYS A 144 -2.04 -1.39 11.95
C CYS A 144 -2.98 -0.31 12.51
N GLU A 145 -2.59 0.94 12.35
CA GLU A 145 -3.35 2.06 12.89
C GLU A 145 -4.76 2.15 12.29
N GLU A 146 -4.90 1.91 10.99
CA GLU A 146 -6.18 1.95 10.29
C GLU A 146 -7.16 0.87 10.78
N GLU A 147 -6.66 -0.33 11.08
CA GLU A 147 -7.45 -1.41 11.68
C GLU A 147 -7.95 -1.01 13.07
N LYS A 148 -7.04 -0.52 13.90
CA LYS A 148 -7.35 -0.08 15.27
C LYS A 148 -8.40 1.02 15.27
N ILE A 149 -8.22 2.06 14.44
CA ILE A 149 -9.15 3.19 14.34
C ILE A 149 -10.55 2.70 13.93
N LEU A 150 -10.65 1.89 12.89
CA LEU A 150 -11.95 1.40 12.42
C LEU A 150 -12.62 0.48 13.46
N LYS A 151 -11.85 -0.37 14.12
CA LYS A 151 -12.34 -1.24 15.19
C LYS A 151 -12.92 -0.44 16.36
N GLU A 152 -12.22 0.60 16.80
CA GLU A 152 -12.69 1.52 17.83
C GLU A 152 -13.94 2.28 17.40
N SER A 153 -14.00 2.74 16.14
CA SER A 153 -15.15 3.44 15.58
C SER A 153 -16.41 2.54 15.54
N ILE A 154 -16.24 1.28 15.15
CA ILE A 154 -17.32 0.27 15.18
C ILE A 154 -17.80 0.01 16.63
N ALA A 155 -16.87 -0.11 17.57
CA ALA A 155 -17.23 -0.34 18.98
C ALA A 155 -18.04 0.86 19.54
N LYS A 156 -17.62 2.09 19.26
CA LYS A 156 -18.35 3.30 19.65
C LYS A 156 -19.75 3.36 19.03
N TYR A 157 -19.84 3.03 17.74
CA TYR A 157 -21.14 2.97 17.04
C TYR A 157 -22.09 1.95 17.68
N LYS A 158 -21.62 0.76 17.99
CA LYS A 158 -22.42 -0.30 18.69
C LYS A 158 -22.86 0.14 20.09
N ALA A 159 -22.08 0.95 20.76
CA ALA A 159 -22.43 1.54 22.06
C ALA A 159 -23.42 2.74 21.94
N GLY A 160 -23.94 3.04 20.76
CA GLY A 160 -24.88 4.14 20.52
C GLY A 160 -24.23 5.53 20.54
N GLN A 161 -22.89 5.59 20.53
CA GLN A 161 -22.16 6.85 20.44
C GLN A 161 -22.13 7.32 18.99
N LYS A 162 -22.43 8.60 18.74
CA LYS A 162 -22.30 9.17 17.40
C LYS A 162 -20.82 9.15 16.98
N SER A 163 -20.56 8.76 15.74
CA SER A 163 -19.24 8.91 15.14
C SER A 163 -18.80 10.37 15.25
N SER A 164 -17.62 10.61 15.74
CA SER A 164 -17.04 11.96 15.95
C SER A 164 -16.46 12.56 14.66
N TYR A 165 -16.82 12.01 13.50
CA TYR A 165 -16.28 12.42 12.21
C TYR A 165 -17.30 13.16 11.36
#